data_967da6299f7a3c0aee06fdd4287d7fdd
#
_entry.id   967da6299f7a3c0aee06fdd4287d7fdd
#
_cell.length_a   1.000
_cell.length_b   1.000
_cell.length_c   1.000
_cell.angle_alpha   90.00
_cell.angle_beta   90.00
_cell.angle_gamma   90.00
#
_symmetry.space_group_name_H-M   'P 1'
#
loop_
_entity.id
_entity.type
_entity.pdbx_description
1 polymer ?
#
loop_
_entity_poly.entity_id
_entity_poly.type
_entity_poly.pdbx_seq_one_letter_code
_entity_poly.pdbx_strand_id
1 'polypeptide(L)'
;LVELIRKAHDKGIKVMLDLVAGHTSDKHPWFLQSAQDSNLQYSDYYIWSDRLPDAKAEKDLEAMLKSPDYMQSTIGKWMKSEYPRDKYYMKNFYACQPSLNYGYANPDPNHPWEQGVNEPGPKAVRQELKDILAFWYGKGVDGFRVDMASSLVKNDKDKKEILNLWREIREWSDKNFPDHVLMAEWGSPKYCLAAGYNVDMDLNNTRAHNRRMYFDRKHQADGGSYFSLNGGQPSVKDLYGNAWPENKVDSKTTPAQMLKEYYDYFTDCVESTRTMGYFASITGNHDHLRINTGARNTPEQLKVMMTWVMTMPLPILYY
;
A
#
# COMPACT_ATOMS: atom_id res chain seq x y z
N LEU A 1 -19.80 -11.58 9.24
CA LEU A 1 -18.36 -11.84 9.25
C LEU A 1 -17.97 -12.82 10.36
N VAL A 2 -18.39 -12.61 11.62
CA VAL A 2 -18.05 -13.51 12.74
C VAL A 2 -18.43 -14.99 12.48
N GLU A 3 -19.62 -15.22 11.88
CA GLU A 3 -20.02 -16.59 11.50
C GLU A 3 -19.12 -17.16 10.39
N LEU A 4 -18.66 -16.35 9.44
CA LEU A 4 -17.71 -16.78 8.43
C LEU A 4 -16.39 -17.20 9.05
N ILE A 5 -15.85 -16.39 9.97
CA ILE A 5 -14.61 -16.69 10.69
C ILE A 5 -14.75 -18.04 11.42
N ARG A 6 -15.82 -18.23 12.18
CA ARG A 6 -16.08 -19.47 12.88
C ARG A 6 -16.12 -20.68 11.94
N LYS A 7 -16.88 -20.59 10.84
CA LYS A 7 -16.97 -21.66 9.84
C LYS A 7 -15.64 -21.95 9.12
N ALA A 8 -14.81 -20.95 8.93
CA ALA A 8 -13.46 -21.12 8.39
C ALA A 8 -12.58 -21.87 9.39
N HIS A 9 -12.60 -21.48 10.67
CA HIS A 9 -11.86 -22.13 11.73
C HIS A 9 -12.28 -23.59 11.93
N ASP A 10 -13.58 -23.90 11.83
CA ASP A 10 -14.11 -25.28 11.87
C ASP A 10 -13.48 -26.18 10.77
N LYS A 11 -12.92 -25.57 9.73
CA LYS A 11 -12.23 -26.25 8.62
C LYS A 11 -10.70 -26.09 8.66
N GLY A 12 -10.15 -25.55 9.72
CA GLY A 12 -8.71 -25.28 9.84
C GLY A 12 -8.21 -24.12 8.96
N ILE A 13 -9.11 -23.26 8.47
CA ILE A 13 -8.77 -22.12 7.62
C ILE A 13 -8.68 -20.86 8.48
N LYS A 14 -7.56 -20.16 8.41
CA LYS A 14 -7.33 -18.87 9.06
C LYS A 14 -7.92 -17.74 8.23
N VAL A 15 -8.35 -16.65 8.90
CA VAL A 15 -9.00 -15.52 8.25
C VAL A 15 -8.23 -14.24 8.53
N MET A 16 -7.78 -13.58 7.47
CA MET A 16 -7.18 -12.24 7.51
C MET A 16 -8.15 -11.23 6.92
N LEU A 17 -8.14 -10.03 7.48
CA LEU A 17 -8.87 -8.89 6.95
C LEU A 17 -7.91 -7.85 6.35
N ASP A 18 -8.45 -7.02 5.47
CA ASP A 18 -7.74 -5.84 4.99
C ASP A 18 -7.84 -4.70 6.02
N LEU A 19 -6.71 -4.10 6.38
CA LEU A 19 -6.61 -2.96 7.28
C LEU A 19 -6.20 -1.73 6.51
N VAL A 20 -7.16 -0.86 6.22
CA VAL A 20 -6.92 0.44 5.59
C VAL A 20 -6.53 1.44 6.67
N ALA A 21 -5.25 1.44 7.04
CA ALA A 21 -4.76 2.28 8.14
C ALA A 21 -4.52 3.75 7.77
N GLY A 22 -4.36 4.06 6.47
CA GLY A 22 -3.88 5.37 6.01
C GLY A 22 -4.95 6.45 5.85
N HIS A 23 -6.23 6.08 5.77
CA HIS A 23 -7.32 7.02 5.48
C HIS A 23 -8.68 6.48 5.90
N THR A 24 -9.67 7.35 5.86
CA THR A 24 -11.09 6.95 5.91
C THR A 24 -11.80 7.42 4.63
N SER A 25 -13.07 7.09 4.49
CA SER A 25 -13.94 7.79 3.54
C SER A 25 -14.17 9.24 4.00
N ASP A 26 -14.39 10.14 3.05
CA ASP A 26 -14.87 11.51 3.30
C ASP A 26 -16.30 11.57 3.90
N LYS A 27 -16.98 10.42 3.96
CA LYS A 27 -18.28 10.23 4.63
C LYS A 27 -18.16 9.59 6.01
N HIS A 28 -16.94 9.27 6.45
CA HIS A 28 -16.73 8.68 7.77
C HIS A 28 -17.11 9.67 8.88
N PRO A 29 -17.79 9.22 9.97
CA PRO A 29 -18.20 10.10 11.05
C PRO A 29 -17.05 10.92 11.68
N TRP A 30 -15.86 10.34 11.81
CA TRP A 30 -14.67 11.06 12.29
C TRP A 30 -14.30 12.23 11.39
N PHE A 31 -14.29 12.00 10.05
CA PHE A 31 -13.98 13.06 9.11
C PHE A 31 -15.05 14.16 9.12
N LEU A 32 -16.32 13.78 9.07
CA LEU A 32 -17.42 14.74 9.08
C LEU A 32 -17.43 15.59 10.33
N GLN A 33 -17.13 15.01 11.51
CA GLN A 33 -16.99 15.78 12.75
C GLN A 33 -15.75 16.67 12.73
N SER A 34 -14.60 16.14 12.32
CA SER A 34 -13.34 16.89 12.15
C SER A 34 -13.50 18.10 11.22
N ALA A 35 -14.36 17.99 10.21
CA ALA A 35 -14.61 19.02 9.22
C ALA A 35 -15.50 20.17 9.70
N GLN A 36 -16.15 20.05 10.85
CA GLN A 36 -17.01 21.09 11.39
C GLN A 36 -16.23 22.13 12.20
N ASP A 37 -15.32 21.67 13.10
CA ASP A 37 -14.61 22.56 14.01
C ASP A 37 -13.28 21.94 14.44
N SER A 38 -12.25 22.80 14.63
CA SER A 38 -10.92 22.41 15.09
C SER A 38 -10.85 21.98 16.56
N ASN A 39 -11.90 22.20 17.35
CA ASN A 39 -11.95 21.89 18.78
C ASN A 39 -12.71 20.60 19.10
N LEU A 40 -13.18 19.89 18.09
CA LEU A 40 -13.92 18.64 18.30
C LEU A 40 -12.98 17.42 18.45
N GLN A 41 -13.51 16.34 18.99
CA GLN A 41 -12.77 15.13 19.38
C GLN A 41 -11.86 14.58 18.29
N TYR A 42 -12.32 14.54 17.03
CA TYR A 42 -11.59 13.94 15.92
C TYR A 42 -10.83 14.98 15.06
N SER A 43 -10.71 16.21 15.55
CA SER A 43 -10.13 17.32 14.78
C SER A 43 -8.72 17.05 14.31
N ASP A 44 -7.89 16.48 15.17
CA ASP A 44 -6.48 16.19 14.89
C ASP A 44 -6.25 14.79 14.31
N TYR A 45 -7.32 14.04 14.03
CA TYR A 45 -7.23 12.75 13.33
C TYR A 45 -6.93 12.91 11.85
N TYR A 46 -7.13 14.12 11.31
CA TYR A 46 -6.86 14.46 9.91
C TYR A 46 -5.96 15.68 9.83
N ILE A 47 -5.34 15.86 8.67
CA ILE A 47 -4.40 16.95 8.41
C ILE A 47 -5.14 18.06 7.68
N TRP A 48 -5.34 19.18 8.37
CA TRP A 48 -6.04 20.36 7.88
C TRP A 48 -5.12 21.55 7.75
N SER A 49 -5.37 22.43 6.79
CA SER A 49 -4.59 23.65 6.59
C SER A 49 -5.45 24.82 6.09
N ASP A 50 -5.13 26.02 6.54
CA ASP A 50 -5.71 27.28 6.04
C ASP A 50 -5.15 27.72 4.69
N ARG A 51 -4.03 27.14 4.26
CA ARG A 51 -3.36 27.43 3.00
C ARG A 51 -2.69 26.20 2.40
N LEU A 52 -2.36 26.25 1.12
CA LEU A 52 -1.52 25.24 0.48
C LEU A 52 -0.04 25.46 0.83
N PRO A 53 0.76 24.39 0.92
CA PRO A 53 2.16 24.49 1.33
C PRO A 53 3.05 25.25 0.33
N ASP A 54 2.77 25.10 -0.97
CA ASP A 54 3.59 25.66 -2.03
C ASP A 54 2.84 25.78 -3.38
N ALA A 55 3.46 26.43 -4.34
CA ALA A 55 2.93 26.59 -5.70
C ALA A 55 2.76 25.28 -6.47
N LYS A 56 3.46 24.22 -6.06
CA LYS A 56 3.24 22.89 -6.64
C LYS A 56 1.90 22.33 -6.20
N ALA A 57 1.58 22.44 -4.93
CA ALA A 57 0.29 22.00 -4.41
C ALA A 57 -0.89 22.76 -5.06
N GLU A 58 -0.72 24.05 -5.35
CA GLU A 58 -1.70 24.85 -6.10
C GLU A 58 -1.93 24.29 -7.52
N LYS A 59 -0.85 24.06 -8.27
CA LYS A 59 -0.93 23.47 -9.61
C LYS A 59 -1.52 22.06 -9.62
N ASP A 60 -1.14 21.24 -8.66
CA ASP A 60 -1.65 19.89 -8.52
C ASP A 60 -3.17 19.90 -8.24
N LEU A 61 -3.63 20.80 -7.35
CA LEU A 61 -5.05 20.97 -7.04
C LEU A 61 -5.84 21.46 -8.27
N GLU A 62 -5.33 22.46 -9.00
CA GLU A 62 -5.96 22.93 -10.24
C GLU A 62 -6.06 21.81 -11.30
N ALA A 63 -4.99 21.04 -11.47
CA ALA A 63 -4.96 19.95 -12.43
C ALA A 63 -5.96 18.86 -12.04
N MET A 64 -6.05 18.52 -10.75
CA MET A 64 -7.00 17.56 -10.25
C MET A 64 -8.45 17.99 -10.46
N LEU A 65 -8.79 19.24 -10.13
CA LEU A 65 -10.16 19.77 -10.29
C LEU A 65 -10.61 19.88 -11.75
N LYS A 66 -9.69 19.91 -12.71
CA LYS A 66 -9.98 19.85 -14.15
C LYS A 66 -10.19 18.41 -14.65
N SER A 67 -9.91 17.40 -13.85
CA SER A 67 -10.15 16.00 -14.21
C SER A 67 -11.64 15.70 -14.26
N PRO A 68 -12.16 14.99 -15.29
CA PRO A 68 -13.56 14.60 -15.38
C PRO A 68 -14.06 13.80 -14.16
N ASP A 69 -13.17 13.04 -13.55
CA ASP A 69 -13.42 12.29 -12.30
C ASP A 69 -12.39 12.68 -11.25
N TYR A 70 -12.50 13.91 -10.75
CA TYR A 70 -11.55 14.42 -9.77
C TYR A 70 -11.62 13.67 -8.43
N MET A 71 -12.75 13.06 -8.10
CA MET A 71 -12.90 12.28 -6.86
C MET A 71 -12.01 11.04 -6.83
N GLN A 72 -11.69 10.48 -7.99
CA GLN A 72 -10.76 9.35 -8.14
C GLN A 72 -9.35 9.79 -8.61
N SER A 73 -9.09 11.09 -8.62
CA SER A 73 -7.78 11.59 -9.02
C SER A 73 -6.71 11.31 -7.96
N THR A 74 -5.57 10.83 -8.42
CA THR A 74 -4.36 10.63 -7.59
C THR A 74 -3.42 11.83 -7.62
N ILE A 75 -3.75 12.87 -8.41
CA ILE A 75 -2.91 14.07 -8.55
C ILE A 75 -2.88 14.85 -7.24
N GLY A 76 -1.71 15.25 -6.80
CA GLY A 76 -1.50 16.07 -5.61
C GLY A 76 -1.87 15.37 -4.31
N LYS A 77 -1.80 16.13 -3.22
CA LYS A 77 -2.08 15.65 -1.86
C LYS A 77 -3.14 16.46 -1.14
N TRP A 78 -3.56 17.58 -1.67
CA TRP A 78 -4.46 18.52 -1.00
C TRP A 78 -5.80 18.64 -1.74
N MET A 79 -6.86 18.67 -0.94
CA MET A 79 -8.22 18.92 -1.38
C MET A 79 -8.70 20.24 -0.83
N LYS A 80 -9.46 20.99 -1.65
CA LYS A 80 -10.21 22.14 -1.18
C LYS A 80 -11.38 21.66 -0.32
N SER A 81 -11.53 22.23 0.87
CA SER A 81 -12.63 21.93 1.75
C SER A 81 -13.90 22.70 1.35
N GLU A 82 -15.04 22.04 1.42
CA GLU A 82 -16.37 22.65 1.33
C GLU A 82 -17.06 22.73 2.71
N TYR A 83 -16.34 22.31 3.75
CA TYR A 83 -16.84 22.27 5.13
C TYR A 83 -16.47 23.55 5.89
N PRO A 84 -17.12 23.83 7.07
CA PRO A 84 -16.89 25.03 7.86
C PRO A 84 -15.45 25.22 8.37
N ARG A 85 -14.77 24.11 8.70
CA ARG A 85 -13.38 24.12 9.12
C ARG A 85 -12.49 24.52 7.96
N ASP A 86 -11.26 24.86 8.17
CA ASP A 86 -10.16 25.23 7.30
C ASP A 86 -10.37 25.08 5.76
N LYS A 87 -9.51 25.68 4.99
CA LYS A 87 -9.67 25.74 3.53
C LYS A 87 -9.31 24.45 2.82
N TYR A 88 -8.40 23.67 3.42
CA TYR A 88 -7.84 22.48 2.76
C TYR A 88 -7.65 21.33 3.74
N TYR A 89 -7.77 20.11 3.23
CA TYR A 89 -7.38 18.89 3.96
C TYR A 89 -6.49 18.01 3.08
N MET A 90 -5.64 17.21 3.73
CA MET A 90 -4.77 16.27 3.03
C MET A 90 -5.54 15.00 2.67
N LYS A 91 -5.42 14.55 1.41
CA LYS A 91 -5.90 13.24 0.97
C LYS A 91 -4.75 12.21 1.01
N ASN A 92 -5.10 10.94 1.15
CA ASN A 92 -4.14 9.84 1.07
C ASN A 92 -3.86 9.47 -0.41
N PHE A 93 -4.78 8.80 -1.06
CA PHE A 93 -4.65 8.37 -2.46
C PHE A 93 -5.69 9.09 -3.34
N TYR A 94 -6.96 8.75 -3.20
CA TYR A 94 -8.04 9.44 -3.92
C TYR A 94 -8.55 10.67 -3.16
N ALA A 95 -9.23 11.56 -3.89
CA ALA A 95 -9.80 12.78 -3.32
C ALA A 95 -10.81 12.48 -2.19
N CYS A 96 -11.58 11.40 -2.30
CA CYS A 96 -12.54 10.95 -1.30
C CYS A 96 -11.92 10.20 -0.10
N GLN A 97 -10.59 10.17 0.00
CA GLN A 97 -9.85 9.45 1.02
C GLN A 97 -9.01 10.41 1.89
N PRO A 98 -9.63 11.16 2.83
CA PRO A 98 -8.89 12.04 3.73
C PRO A 98 -7.87 11.24 4.55
N SER A 99 -6.64 11.74 4.57
CA SER A 99 -5.51 11.09 5.21
C SER A 99 -5.60 11.17 6.73
N LEU A 100 -5.48 10.03 7.41
CA LEU A 100 -5.31 10.01 8.85
C LEU A 100 -3.93 10.58 9.25
N ASN A 101 -3.91 11.26 10.37
CA ASN A 101 -2.74 11.97 10.86
C ASN A 101 -1.87 11.10 11.76
N TYR A 102 -0.91 10.39 11.16
CA TYR A 102 0.13 9.69 11.92
C TYR A 102 1.35 10.57 12.23
N GLY A 103 1.30 11.83 11.87
CA GLY A 103 2.35 12.82 12.12
C GLY A 103 3.40 12.89 11.02
N TYR A 104 4.29 13.83 11.22
CA TYR A 104 5.45 14.10 10.38
C TYR A 104 6.72 13.71 11.12
N ALA A 105 7.63 13.01 10.44
CA ALA A 105 8.94 12.68 11.01
C ALA A 105 9.80 13.93 11.20
N ASN A 106 9.69 14.86 10.24
CA ASN A 106 10.40 16.14 10.23
C ASN A 106 9.41 17.27 9.91
N PRO A 107 8.67 17.78 10.91
CA PRO A 107 7.74 18.89 10.71
C PRO A 107 8.47 20.15 10.24
N ASP A 108 7.89 20.89 9.29
CA ASP A 108 8.37 22.19 8.89
C ASP A 108 7.78 23.25 9.86
N PRO A 109 8.61 24.06 10.54
CA PRO A 109 8.12 25.08 11.48
C PRO A 109 7.27 26.18 10.80
N ASN A 110 7.34 26.31 9.48
CA ASN A 110 6.48 27.22 8.70
C ASN A 110 5.10 26.62 8.39
N HIS A 111 4.89 25.33 8.71
CA HIS A 111 3.65 24.61 8.46
C HIS A 111 2.99 24.19 9.78
N PRO A 112 2.17 25.06 10.39
CA PRO A 112 1.59 24.81 11.73
C PRO A 112 0.68 23.58 11.80
N TRP A 113 0.27 23.03 10.66
CA TRP A 113 -0.52 21.79 10.56
C TRP A 113 0.33 20.51 10.61
N GLU A 114 1.66 20.63 10.50
CA GLU A 114 2.57 19.49 10.55
C GLU A 114 2.86 19.09 11.99
N GLN A 115 1.99 18.28 12.57
CA GLN A 115 2.22 17.71 13.89
C GLN A 115 3.32 16.66 13.83
N GLY A 116 4.25 16.68 14.78
CA GLY A 116 5.24 15.62 14.95
C GLY A 116 4.60 14.31 15.41
N VAL A 117 5.25 13.18 15.12
CA VAL A 117 4.72 11.84 15.45
C VAL A 117 4.34 11.63 16.92
N ASN A 118 4.90 12.41 17.82
CA ASN A 118 4.63 12.32 19.26
C ASN A 118 3.59 13.33 19.79
N GLU A 119 3.00 14.12 18.92
CA GLU A 119 1.93 15.06 19.27
C GLU A 119 0.61 14.32 19.60
N PRO A 120 -0.32 15.00 20.27
CA PRO A 120 -1.58 14.38 20.72
C PRO A 120 -2.41 13.76 19.58
N GLY A 121 -2.57 14.44 18.45
CA GLY A 121 -3.35 13.94 17.32
C GLY A 121 -2.81 12.63 16.75
N PRO A 122 -1.53 12.56 16.33
CA PRO A 122 -0.91 11.31 15.87
C PRO A 122 -0.95 10.17 16.90
N LYS A 123 -0.79 10.48 18.19
CA LYS A 123 -0.93 9.47 19.26
C LYS A 123 -2.35 8.94 19.37
N ALA A 124 -3.36 9.80 19.27
CA ALA A 124 -4.75 9.39 19.30
C ALA A 124 -5.10 8.48 18.12
N VAL A 125 -4.64 8.81 16.91
CA VAL A 125 -4.84 7.96 15.71
C VAL A 125 -4.17 6.60 15.88
N ARG A 126 -2.96 6.52 16.47
CA ARG A 126 -2.32 5.23 16.74
C ARG A 126 -3.08 4.41 17.80
N GLN A 127 -3.70 5.09 18.79
CA GLN A 127 -4.54 4.38 19.76
C GLN A 127 -5.78 3.80 19.10
N GLU A 128 -6.47 4.54 18.22
CA GLU A 128 -7.60 4.02 17.44
C GLU A 128 -7.21 2.83 16.58
N LEU A 129 -6.01 2.86 15.98
CA LEU A 129 -5.50 1.71 15.23
C LEU A 129 -5.40 0.46 16.11
N LYS A 130 -4.88 0.59 17.34
CA LYS A 130 -4.82 -0.51 18.32
C LYS A 130 -6.21 -0.98 18.71
N ASP A 131 -7.15 -0.08 18.90
CA ASP A 131 -8.52 -0.40 19.30
C ASP A 131 -9.27 -1.13 18.16
N ILE A 132 -9.05 -0.73 16.92
CA ILE A 132 -9.56 -1.46 15.73
C ILE A 132 -8.99 -2.88 15.66
N LEU A 133 -7.68 -3.04 15.84
CA LEU A 133 -7.04 -4.35 15.87
C LEU A 133 -7.61 -5.21 16.99
N ALA A 134 -7.69 -4.68 18.22
CA ALA A 134 -8.24 -5.38 19.38
C ALA A 134 -9.68 -5.83 19.13
N PHE A 135 -10.53 -4.98 18.56
CA PHE A 135 -11.91 -5.28 18.25
C PHE A 135 -12.03 -6.52 17.33
N TRP A 136 -11.27 -6.54 16.23
CA TRP A 136 -11.35 -7.62 15.26
C TRP A 136 -10.66 -8.90 15.74
N TYR A 137 -9.53 -8.79 16.43
CA TYR A 137 -8.89 -9.93 17.09
C TYR A 137 -9.82 -10.57 18.10
N GLY A 138 -10.52 -9.76 18.90
CA GLY A 138 -11.56 -10.25 19.81
C GLY A 138 -12.75 -10.92 19.12
N LYS A 139 -12.93 -10.72 17.80
CA LYS A 139 -13.94 -11.41 16.97
C LYS A 139 -13.39 -12.66 16.26
N GLY A 140 -12.13 -13.02 16.51
CA GLY A 140 -11.50 -14.22 15.98
C GLY A 140 -10.78 -14.05 14.65
N VAL A 141 -10.49 -12.80 14.22
CA VAL A 141 -9.63 -12.56 13.06
C VAL A 141 -8.21 -13.00 13.39
N ASP A 142 -7.56 -13.73 12.50
CA ASP A 142 -6.22 -14.29 12.71
C ASP A 142 -5.10 -13.35 12.26
N GLY A 143 -5.40 -12.29 11.52
CA GLY A 143 -4.41 -11.33 11.07
C GLY A 143 -4.95 -10.25 10.15
N PHE A 144 -4.07 -9.37 9.74
CA PHE A 144 -4.40 -8.29 8.81
C PHE A 144 -3.38 -8.16 7.68
N ARG A 145 -3.88 -7.90 6.47
CA ARG A 145 -3.12 -7.28 5.39
C ARG A 145 -3.25 -5.77 5.54
N VAL A 146 -2.15 -5.07 5.68
CA VAL A 146 -2.14 -3.62 5.90
C VAL A 146 -1.89 -2.90 4.59
N ASP A 147 -2.89 -2.14 4.18
CA ASP A 147 -2.86 -1.30 2.98
C ASP A 147 -1.85 -0.17 3.12
N MET A 148 -1.04 0.06 2.06
CA MET A 148 -0.07 1.15 1.97
C MET A 148 0.78 1.34 3.25
N ALA A 149 1.19 0.26 3.89
CA ALA A 149 1.83 0.24 5.21
C ALA A 149 3.04 1.18 5.35
N SER A 150 3.74 1.47 4.26
CA SER A 150 4.96 2.30 4.24
C SER A 150 4.72 3.81 4.26
N SER A 151 3.47 4.28 4.15
CA SER A 151 3.15 5.67 3.79
C SER A 151 2.45 6.49 4.90
N LEU A 152 2.24 5.91 6.07
CA LEU A 152 1.46 6.55 7.13
C LEU A 152 2.11 7.82 7.68
N VAL A 153 3.38 7.73 8.07
CA VAL A 153 4.15 8.88 8.57
C VAL A 153 4.60 9.76 7.40
N LYS A 154 4.42 11.07 7.54
CA LYS A 154 4.77 12.04 6.49
C LYS A 154 6.20 12.54 6.66
N ASN A 155 6.83 12.98 5.56
CA ASN A 155 8.19 13.52 5.54
C ASN A 155 9.23 12.63 6.26
N ASP A 156 9.09 11.30 6.14
CA ASP A 156 9.97 10.28 6.75
C ASP A 156 10.88 9.65 5.69
N LYS A 157 11.89 10.43 5.26
CA LYS A 157 12.82 10.00 4.18
C LYS A 157 13.63 8.77 4.56
N ASP A 158 14.05 8.71 5.82
CA ASP A 158 14.90 7.63 6.34
C ASP A 158 14.09 6.42 6.82
N LYS A 159 12.76 6.48 6.71
CA LYS A 159 11.83 5.45 7.16
C LYS A 159 11.90 5.13 8.66
N LYS A 160 12.52 5.98 9.45
CA LYS A 160 12.74 5.74 10.88
C LYS A 160 11.44 5.75 11.67
N GLU A 161 10.61 6.75 11.46
CA GLU A 161 9.39 6.92 12.26
C GLU A 161 8.29 5.95 11.84
N ILE A 162 8.20 5.57 10.57
CA ILE A 162 7.28 4.52 10.15
C ILE A 162 7.69 3.15 10.70
N LEU A 163 9.00 2.86 10.79
CA LEU A 163 9.49 1.65 11.44
C LEU A 163 9.15 1.64 12.94
N ASN A 164 9.36 2.77 13.62
CA ASN A 164 9.03 2.92 15.05
C ASN A 164 7.53 2.72 15.31
N LEU A 165 6.69 3.32 14.47
CA LEU A 165 5.23 3.18 14.56
C LEU A 165 4.82 1.69 14.50
N TRP A 166 5.29 0.97 13.51
CA TRP A 166 4.89 -0.43 13.34
C TRP A 166 5.50 -1.36 14.40
N ARG A 167 6.71 -1.07 14.89
CA ARG A 167 7.28 -1.78 16.06
C ARG A 167 6.43 -1.59 17.30
N GLU A 168 5.97 -0.35 17.57
CA GLU A 168 5.04 -0.06 18.68
C GLU A 168 3.76 -0.89 18.55
N ILE A 169 3.16 -0.92 17.36
CA ILE A 169 1.95 -1.73 17.09
C ILE A 169 2.24 -3.22 17.25
N ARG A 170 3.37 -3.69 16.74
CA ARG A 170 3.78 -5.09 16.84
C ARG A 170 3.98 -5.53 18.28
N GLU A 171 4.76 -4.79 19.05
CA GLU A 171 5.02 -5.07 20.47
C GLU A 171 3.72 -5.11 21.27
N TRP A 172 2.83 -4.15 21.01
CA TRP A 172 1.51 -4.12 21.63
C TRP A 172 0.67 -5.35 21.21
N SER A 173 0.68 -5.70 19.93
CA SER A 173 -0.05 -6.86 19.40
C SER A 173 0.46 -8.16 19.98
N ASP A 174 1.78 -8.39 20.02
CA ASP A 174 2.38 -9.60 20.57
C ASP A 174 2.06 -9.79 22.04
N LYS A 175 2.02 -8.69 22.80
CA LYS A 175 1.67 -8.73 24.22
C LYS A 175 0.22 -9.10 24.48
N ASN A 176 -0.72 -8.64 23.64
CA ASN A 176 -2.15 -8.76 23.88
C ASN A 176 -2.80 -9.88 23.02
N PHE A 177 -2.21 -10.20 21.89
CA PHE A 177 -2.72 -11.11 20.87
C PHE A 177 -1.57 -11.88 20.19
N PRO A 178 -0.85 -12.78 20.88
CA PRO A 178 0.43 -13.33 20.43
C PRO A 178 0.36 -14.19 19.16
N ASP A 179 -0.79 -14.76 18.83
CA ASP A 179 -0.93 -15.69 17.69
C ASP A 179 -1.42 -15.03 16.40
N HIS A 180 -1.32 -13.69 16.29
CA HIS A 180 -1.83 -12.97 15.15
C HIS A 180 -0.73 -12.57 14.15
N VAL A 181 -1.13 -12.46 12.88
CA VAL A 181 -0.22 -12.17 11.76
C VAL A 181 -0.49 -10.78 11.19
N LEU A 182 0.58 -10.02 10.98
CA LEU A 182 0.57 -8.79 10.20
C LEU A 182 1.31 -9.00 8.88
N MET A 183 0.63 -8.75 7.78
CA MET A 183 1.18 -8.76 6.42
C MET A 183 1.10 -7.35 5.85
N ALA A 184 2.19 -6.83 5.30
CA ALA A 184 2.20 -5.50 4.73
C ALA A 184 2.06 -5.51 3.20
N GLU A 185 1.35 -4.52 2.70
CA GLU A 185 1.54 -4.04 1.36
C GLU A 185 2.66 -2.98 1.37
N TRP A 186 3.91 -3.43 1.21
CA TRP A 186 5.06 -2.53 1.27
C TRP A 186 5.99 -2.70 0.06
N GLY A 187 6.28 -3.94 -0.32
CA GLY A 187 7.18 -4.24 -1.44
C GLY A 187 8.64 -3.92 -1.14
N SER A 188 9.02 -3.93 0.13
CA SER A 188 10.39 -3.77 0.60
C SER A 188 10.62 -4.62 1.85
N PRO A 189 10.90 -5.92 1.69
CA PRO A 189 10.93 -6.89 2.79
C PRO A 189 11.88 -6.50 3.92
N LYS A 190 13.03 -5.94 3.61
CA LYS A 190 13.99 -5.48 4.63
C LYS A 190 13.39 -4.45 5.59
N TYR A 191 12.70 -3.45 5.06
CA TYR A 191 12.04 -2.43 5.89
C TYR A 191 10.80 -2.99 6.58
N CYS A 192 9.98 -3.71 5.84
CA CYS A 192 8.74 -4.27 6.33
C CYS A 192 8.97 -5.20 7.53
N LEU A 193 9.85 -6.19 7.38
CA LEU A 193 10.15 -7.14 8.44
C LEU A 193 10.91 -6.50 9.60
N ALA A 194 11.79 -5.54 9.32
CA ALA A 194 12.44 -4.73 10.36
C ALA A 194 11.46 -3.84 11.15
N ALA A 195 10.30 -3.54 10.58
CA ALA A 195 9.19 -2.87 11.25
C ALA A 195 8.35 -3.79 12.13
N GLY A 196 8.60 -5.12 12.11
CA GLY A 196 7.90 -6.10 12.93
C GLY A 196 6.76 -6.84 12.23
N TYR A 197 6.57 -6.67 10.93
CA TYR A 197 5.64 -7.48 10.16
C TYR A 197 6.10 -8.94 10.05
N ASN A 198 5.16 -9.86 9.94
CA ASN A 198 5.45 -11.27 9.70
C ASN A 198 5.70 -11.55 8.23
N VAL A 199 5.02 -10.82 7.35
CA VAL A 199 5.05 -11.05 5.90
C VAL A 199 5.04 -9.72 5.17
N ASP A 200 5.88 -9.57 4.14
CA ASP A 200 5.74 -8.54 3.12
C ASP A 200 5.24 -9.14 1.82
N MET A 201 4.45 -8.40 1.08
CA MET A 201 3.99 -8.77 -0.26
C MET A 201 4.98 -8.35 -1.33
N ASP A 202 5.30 -9.25 -2.26
CA ASP A 202 5.98 -8.88 -3.50
C ASP A 202 5.03 -8.06 -4.38
N LEU A 203 5.15 -6.75 -4.28
CA LEU A 203 4.38 -5.82 -5.11
C LEU A 203 5.02 -5.71 -6.48
N ASN A 204 4.81 -6.54 -7.39
CA ASN A 204 5.27 -6.56 -8.78
C ASN A 204 5.66 -5.21 -9.45
N ASN A 205 5.95 -4.20 -8.67
CA ASN A 205 6.17 -2.80 -9.07
C ASN A 205 7.62 -2.45 -9.38
N THR A 206 8.60 -3.27 -8.97
CA THR A 206 10.00 -2.93 -9.07
C THR A 206 10.78 -3.86 -10.01
N ARG A 207 12.02 -3.47 -10.26
CA ARG A 207 12.89 -4.07 -11.30
C ARG A 207 13.18 -5.55 -11.15
N ALA A 208 12.87 -6.16 -10.01
CA ALA A 208 13.34 -7.50 -9.67
C ALA A 208 12.23 -8.46 -9.21
N HIS A 209 10.98 -8.17 -9.49
CA HIS A 209 9.86 -9.01 -9.08
C HIS A 209 9.51 -10.10 -10.10
N ASN A 210 8.67 -11.05 -9.71
CA ASN A 210 8.13 -12.10 -10.55
C ASN A 210 7.67 -11.60 -11.93
N ARG A 211 7.19 -10.36 -12.02
CA ARG A 211 6.82 -9.69 -13.26
C ARG A 211 7.92 -9.74 -14.33
N ARG A 212 9.20 -9.74 -13.94
CA ARG A 212 10.31 -9.83 -14.88
C ARG A 212 10.52 -11.22 -15.45
N MET A 213 10.11 -12.25 -14.72
CA MET A 213 10.11 -13.62 -15.22
C MET A 213 9.19 -13.80 -16.44
N TYR A 214 8.21 -12.93 -16.55
CA TYR A 214 7.14 -12.97 -17.52
C TYR A 214 7.31 -11.92 -18.62
N PHE A 215 8.50 -11.41 -18.77
CA PHE A 215 8.83 -10.34 -19.69
C PHE A 215 8.84 -10.81 -21.15
N ASP A 216 8.02 -10.17 -21.99
CA ASP A 216 8.04 -10.37 -23.44
C ASP A 216 8.58 -9.13 -24.14
N ARG A 217 9.74 -9.29 -24.80
CA ARG A 217 10.37 -8.23 -25.60
C ARG A 217 9.56 -7.75 -26.79
N LYS A 218 8.71 -8.59 -27.33
CA LYS A 218 7.87 -8.23 -28.48
C LYS A 218 6.82 -7.18 -28.12
N HIS A 219 6.51 -7.04 -26.84
CA HIS A 219 5.48 -6.18 -26.32
C HIS A 219 6.05 -5.09 -25.39
N GLN A 220 7.24 -4.58 -25.69
CA GLN A 220 7.94 -3.55 -24.88
C GLN A 220 7.16 -2.24 -24.73
N ALA A 221 6.32 -1.89 -25.70
CA ALA A 221 5.49 -0.69 -25.66
C ALA A 221 4.52 -0.66 -24.47
N ASP A 222 4.27 -1.81 -23.86
CA ASP A 222 3.28 -2.02 -22.80
C ASP A 222 3.89 -2.11 -21.41
N GLY A 223 5.04 -1.52 -21.17
CA GLY A 223 5.76 -1.64 -19.92
C GLY A 223 6.55 -2.94 -19.80
N GLY A 224 6.71 -3.66 -20.89
CA GLY A 224 7.63 -4.79 -21.00
C GLY A 224 7.30 -6.01 -20.15
N SER A 225 6.07 -6.17 -19.73
CA SER A 225 5.60 -7.36 -19.05
C SER A 225 5.02 -8.35 -20.03
N TYR A 226 5.39 -9.61 -19.91
CA TYR A 226 4.77 -10.72 -20.65
C TYR A 226 3.23 -10.73 -20.48
N PHE A 227 2.75 -10.21 -19.36
CA PHE A 227 1.33 -10.09 -19.03
C PHE A 227 0.71 -8.78 -19.49
N SER A 228 1.52 -7.79 -19.83
CA SER A 228 1.03 -6.56 -20.37
C SER A 228 0.80 -6.73 -21.84
N LEU A 229 -0.24 -7.26 -22.30
CA LEU A 229 -0.83 -6.99 -23.57
C LEU A 229 -0.49 -7.81 -24.79
N ASN A 230 -1.53 -8.28 -25.31
CA ASN A 230 -1.72 -8.73 -26.65
C ASN A 230 -1.16 -7.77 -27.68
N GLY A 231 -0.01 -8.13 -28.26
CA GLY A 231 0.32 -7.72 -29.59
C GLY A 231 0.43 -6.23 -29.88
N GLY A 232 1.09 -5.48 -29.00
CA GLY A 232 1.43 -4.11 -29.30
C GLY A 232 0.24 -3.14 -29.30
N GLN A 233 -0.78 -3.42 -28.53
CA GLN A 233 -1.77 -2.38 -28.21
C GLN A 233 -1.12 -1.36 -27.28
N PRO A 234 -0.80 -0.15 -27.77
CA PRO A 234 -0.33 0.91 -26.92
C PRO A 234 -1.48 1.31 -25.99
N SER A 235 -1.26 1.30 -24.72
CA SER A 235 -2.25 1.69 -23.72
C SER A 235 -3.22 0.60 -23.28
N VAL A 236 -2.74 -0.30 -22.46
CA VAL A 236 -3.57 -0.67 -21.34
C VAL A 236 -3.51 0.48 -20.36
N LYS A 237 -4.57 1.13 -20.29
CA LYS A 237 -4.90 1.95 -19.16
C LYS A 237 -5.15 0.99 -18.01
N ASP A 238 -4.65 1.32 -16.82
CA ASP A 238 -5.06 0.63 -15.61
C ASP A 238 -6.59 0.69 -15.49
N LEU A 239 -7.16 0.05 -14.49
CA LEU A 239 -8.61 0.09 -14.25
C LEU A 239 -9.15 1.52 -14.11
N TYR A 240 -8.27 2.49 -13.93
CA TYR A 240 -8.56 3.89 -13.72
C TYR A 240 -8.24 4.77 -14.94
N GLY A 241 -7.85 4.17 -16.05
CA GLY A 241 -7.59 4.90 -17.29
C GLY A 241 -6.21 5.56 -17.38
N ASN A 242 -5.31 5.33 -16.41
CA ASN A 242 -3.96 5.85 -16.45
C ASN A 242 -3.07 4.96 -17.33
N ALA A 243 -2.25 5.58 -18.18
CA ALA A 243 -1.20 4.86 -18.87
C ALA A 243 -0.21 4.32 -17.83
N TRP A 244 0.08 3.01 -17.87
CA TRP A 244 1.17 2.46 -17.09
C TRP A 244 2.44 3.23 -17.40
N PRO A 245 3.21 3.64 -16.38
CA PRO A 245 4.51 4.25 -16.64
C PRO A 245 5.31 3.28 -17.49
N GLU A 246 5.78 3.77 -18.64
CA GLU A 246 6.71 3.03 -19.48
C GLU A 246 7.91 2.65 -18.60
N ASN A 247 7.93 1.44 -18.10
CA ASN A 247 9.16 0.85 -17.62
C ASN A 247 10.01 0.65 -18.88
N LYS A 248 10.77 1.66 -19.24
CA LYS A 248 11.76 1.59 -20.33
C LYS A 248 12.76 0.52 -19.95
N VAL A 249 12.44 -0.71 -20.31
CA VAL A 249 13.50 -1.72 -20.39
C VAL A 249 14.38 -1.27 -21.52
N ASP A 250 15.60 -0.89 -21.16
CA ASP A 250 16.61 -0.59 -22.14
C ASP A 250 16.62 -1.73 -23.17
N SER A 251 16.49 -1.38 -24.44
CA SER A 251 16.53 -2.34 -25.56
C SER A 251 17.81 -3.18 -25.57
N LYS A 252 18.80 -2.80 -24.78
CA LYS A 252 20.10 -3.47 -24.59
C LYS A 252 20.07 -4.56 -23.50
N THR A 253 19.08 -4.57 -22.59
CA THR A 253 19.03 -5.57 -21.52
C THR A 253 18.66 -6.94 -22.07
N THR A 254 19.52 -7.92 -21.89
CA THR A 254 19.27 -9.30 -22.33
C THR A 254 18.34 -10.06 -21.38
N PRO A 255 17.62 -11.11 -21.81
CA PRO A 255 16.85 -11.98 -20.91
C PRO A 255 17.70 -12.53 -19.75
N ALA A 256 18.97 -12.90 -20.03
CA ALA A 256 19.88 -13.39 -19.02
C ALA A 256 20.22 -12.32 -17.96
N GLN A 257 20.39 -11.07 -18.37
CA GLN A 257 20.60 -9.95 -17.43
C GLN A 257 19.37 -9.70 -16.56
N MET A 258 18.17 -9.77 -17.13
CA MET A 258 16.93 -9.61 -16.38
C MET A 258 16.73 -10.72 -15.35
N LEU A 259 17.01 -11.95 -15.77
CA LEU A 259 16.94 -13.11 -14.87
C LEU A 259 17.96 -12.98 -13.73
N LYS A 260 19.18 -12.54 -14.05
CA LYS A 260 20.20 -12.29 -13.03
C LYS A 260 19.76 -11.22 -12.03
N GLU A 261 19.26 -10.09 -12.48
CA GLU A 261 18.74 -9.03 -11.60
C GLU A 261 17.62 -9.53 -10.69
N TYR A 262 16.74 -10.38 -11.22
CA TYR A 262 15.69 -11.02 -10.44
C TYR A 262 16.28 -11.92 -9.35
N TYR A 263 17.20 -12.81 -9.71
CA TYR A 263 17.83 -13.72 -8.75
C TYR A 263 18.62 -12.98 -7.68
N ASP A 264 19.40 -11.98 -8.06
CA ASP A 264 20.18 -11.19 -7.13
C ASP A 264 19.27 -10.52 -6.08
N TYR A 265 18.18 -9.91 -6.53
CA TYR A 265 17.20 -9.28 -5.63
C TYR A 265 16.46 -10.29 -4.76
N PHE A 266 15.99 -11.36 -5.35
CA PHE A 266 15.27 -12.41 -4.64
C PHE A 266 16.15 -13.05 -3.56
N THR A 267 17.37 -13.41 -3.91
CA THR A 267 18.34 -13.99 -2.97
C THR A 267 18.63 -13.02 -1.85
N ASP A 268 18.90 -11.75 -2.16
CA ASP A 268 19.12 -10.70 -1.17
C ASP A 268 17.93 -10.52 -0.21
N CYS A 269 16.70 -10.53 -0.73
CA CYS A 269 15.50 -10.47 0.09
C CYS A 269 15.37 -11.69 1.02
N VAL A 270 15.53 -12.90 0.49
CA VAL A 270 15.40 -14.14 1.27
C VAL A 270 16.51 -14.24 2.33
N GLU A 271 17.75 -14.02 1.97
CA GLU A 271 18.87 -14.14 2.90
C GLU A 271 18.85 -13.07 3.98
N SER A 272 18.54 -11.83 3.62
CA SER A 272 18.50 -10.73 4.57
C SER A 272 17.30 -10.76 5.52
N THR A 273 16.25 -11.49 5.20
CA THR A 273 14.99 -11.52 5.96
C THR A 273 14.65 -12.86 6.60
N ARG A 274 15.37 -13.94 6.28
CA ARG A 274 15.07 -15.33 6.69
C ARG A 274 14.89 -15.56 8.19
N THR A 275 15.45 -14.70 9.03
CA THR A 275 15.31 -14.78 10.50
C THR A 275 14.26 -13.83 11.06
N MET A 276 13.66 -12.98 10.21
CA MET A 276 12.72 -11.95 10.63
C MET A 276 11.26 -12.26 10.23
N GLY A 277 11.05 -12.97 9.14
CA GLY A 277 9.73 -13.28 8.64
C GLY A 277 9.76 -13.77 7.19
N TYR A 278 8.66 -13.54 6.46
CA TYR A 278 8.46 -14.07 5.13
C TYR A 278 8.27 -12.96 4.10
N PHE A 279 8.72 -13.25 2.89
CA PHE A 279 8.43 -12.49 1.70
C PHE A 279 7.46 -13.30 0.83
N ALA A 280 6.25 -12.81 0.61
CA ALA A 280 5.22 -13.57 -0.10
C ALA A 280 5.23 -13.23 -1.59
N SER A 281 5.33 -14.25 -2.42
CA SER A 281 5.14 -14.11 -3.87
C SER A 281 3.65 -14.00 -4.22
N ILE A 282 3.31 -13.08 -5.13
CA ILE A 282 1.93 -12.90 -5.61
C ILE A 282 1.81 -13.22 -7.10
N THR A 283 0.70 -13.82 -7.52
CA THR A 283 0.38 -14.04 -8.94
C THR A 283 -0.34 -12.87 -9.58
N GLY A 284 -0.83 -11.96 -8.79
CA GLY A 284 -1.58 -10.75 -9.12
C GLY A 284 -2.36 -10.26 -7.90
N ASN A 285 -3.04 -9.14 -8.04
CA ASN A 285 -4.00 -8.64 -7.06
C ASN A 285 -5.02 -7.72 -7.77
N HIS A 286 -5.84 -6.99 -7.00
CA HIS A 286 -6.82 -6.06 -7.55
C HIS A 286 -6.19 -4.84 -8.26
N ASP A 287 -4.93 -4.52 -7.97
CA ASP A 287 -4.17 -3.41 -8.60
C ASP A 287 -3.32 -3.86 -9.77
N HIS A 288 -3.03 -5.16 -9.88
CA HIS A 288 -2.16 -5.72 -10.90
C HIS A 288 -2.89 -6.77 -11.73
N LEU A 289 -2.57 -6.77 -13.02
CA LEU A 289 -3.14 -7.72 -13.96
C LEU A 289 -2.82 -9.16 -13.54
N ARG A 290 -3.82 -10.00 -13.67
CA ARG A 290 -3.65 -11.44 -13.45
C ARG A 290 -2.74 -12.06 -14.48
N ILE A 291 -2.13 -13.15 -14.12
CA ILE A 291 -1.16 -13.91 -14.90
C ILE A 291 -1.67 -14.26 -16.32
N ASN A 292 -2.97 -14.42 -16.52
CA ASN A 292 -3.59 -14.71 -17.80
C ASN A 292 -4.60 -13.66 -18.28
N THR A 293 -4.46 -12.41 -17.87
CA THR A 293 -5.35 -11.35 -18.34
C THR A 293 -5.29 -11.21 -19.86
N GLY A 294 -6.45 -11.27 -20.52
CA GLY A 294 -6.56 -11.14 -21.97
C GLY A 294 -6.06 -12.36 -22.75
N ALA A 295 -6.01 -13.54 -22.14
CA ALA A 295 -5.58 -14.80 -22.78
C ALA A 295 -4.18 -14.72 -23.43
N ARG A 296 -3.25 -14.02 -22.80
CA ARG A 296 -1.91 -13.72 -23.34
C ARG A 296 -0.95 -14.89 -23.31
N ASN A 297 -1.18 -15.80 -22.39
CA ASN A 297 -0.29 -16.92 -22.18
C ASN A 297 -0.92 -18.19 -22.70
N THR A 298 -0.13 -19.00 -23.38
CA THR A 298 -0.57 -20.36 -23.70
C THR A 298 -0.67 -21.21 -22.42
N PRO A 299 -1.44 -22.29 -22.42
CA PRO A 299 -1.48 -23.21 -21.29
C PRO A 299 -0.10 -23.72 -20.85
N GLU A 300 0.82 -23.92 -21.81
CA GLU A 300 2.19 -24.38 -21.56
C GLU A 300 3.00 -23.28 -20.82
N GLN A 301 2.89 -22.05 -21.26
CA GLN A 301 3.53 -20.92 -20.61
C GLN A 301 3.01 -20.76 -19.18
N LEU A 302 1.69 -20.81 -18.97
CA LEU A 302 1.09 -20.76 -17.64
C LEU A 302 1.58 -21.89 -16.73
N LYS A 303 1.74 -23.11 -17.25
CA LYS A 303 2.31 -24.22 -16.47
C LYS A 303 3.72 -23.92 -16.00
N VAL A 304 4.59 -23.45 -16.87
CA VAL A 304 5.97 -23.09 -16.51
C VAL A 304 5.98 -22.01 -15.42
N MET A 305 5.16 -20.98 -15.59
CA MET A 305 5.07 -19.86 -14.64
C MET A 305 4.54 -20.30 -13.27
N MET A 306 3.46 -21.07 -13.27
CA MET A 306 2.89 -21.60 -12.03
C MET A 306 3.83 -22.60 -11.35
N THR A 307 4.53 -23.43 -12.13
CA THR A 307 5.56 -24.32 -11.58
C THR A 307 6.63 -23.51 -10.87
N TRP A 308 7.13 -22.44 -11.49
CA TRP A 308 8.10 -21.56 -10.87
C TRP A 308 7.58 -20.99 -9.54
N VAL A 309 6.43 -20.34 -9.56
CA VAL A 309 5.83 -19.71 -8.36
C VAL A 309 5.62 -20.75 -7.26
N MET A 310 5.07 -21.93 -7.60
CA MET A 310 4.75 -22.98 -6.63
C MET A 310 5.97 -23.74 -6.08
N THR A 311 7.12 -23.63 -6.72
CA THR A 311 8.37 -24.27 -6.26
C THR A 311 9.27 -23.32 -5.47
N MET A 312 8.91 -22.05 -5.37
CA MET A 312 9.65 -21.10 -4.54
C MET A 312 9.44 -21.43 -3.05
N PRO A 313 10.48 -21.33 -2.23
CA PRO A 313 10.38 -21.57 -0.77
C PRO A 313 9.75 -20.37 -0.04
N LEU A 314 8.64 -19.87 -0.54
CA LEU A 314 7.96 -18.67 -0.06
C LEU A 314 6.46 -18.91 0.07
N PRO A 315 5.77 -18.19 0.97
CA PRO A 315 4.32 -18.09 0.92
C PRO A 315 3.84 -17.56 -0.44
N ILE A 316 2.76 -18.12 -0.93
CA ILE A 316 2.19 -17.72 -2.23
C ILE A 316 0.81 -17.12 -1.99
N LEU A 317 0.61 -15.93 -2.53
CA LEU A 317 -0.69 -15.29 -2.62
C LEU A 317 -1.25 -15.55 -4.01
N TYR A 318 -2.26 -16.41 -4.08
CA TYR A 318 -2.97 -16.71 -5.31
C TYR A 318 -4.20 -15.82 -5.43
N TYR A 319 -4.33 -15.12 -6.58
CA TYR A 319 -5.44 -14.20 -6.83
C TYR A 319 -6.13 -14.49 -8.16
#